data_1310144885f216d1126c382a5bf0b55f
#
_entry.id   1310144885f216d1126c382a5bf0b55f
#
_cell.length_a   1.000
_cell.length_b   1.000
_cell.length_c   1.000
_cell.angle_alpha   90.00
_cell.angle_beta   90.00
_cell.angle_gamma   90.00
#
_symmetry.space_group_name_H-M   'P 1'
#
loop_
_entity.id
_entity.type
_entity.pdbx_description
1 polymer ?
#
loop_
_entity_poly.entity_id
_entity_poly.type
_entity_poly.pdbx_seq_one_letter_code
_entity_poly.pdbx_strand_id
1 'polypeptide(L)'
;MPTLEPYQAAPDRYEAMPYRRVGRSGLKLPALSLGLWHNFGDEHLFGTQRATLRRAFDLGITHFDLANNYGPKPGAAEENFGRHLAADFRPYRDQLIISTKA
;
A
#
# COMPACT_ATOMS: atom_id res chain seq x y z
N MET A 1 8.03 -23.85 8.94
CA MET A 1 8.00 -22.46 8.46
C MET A 1 8.40 -21.54 9.57
N PRO A 2 9.41 -20.73 9.36
CA PRO A 2 9.70 -19.70 10.34
C PRO A 2 8.50 -18.77 10.44
N THR A 3 8.13 -18.45 11.66
CA THR A 3 7.13 -17.43 11.90
C THR A 3 7.70 -16.09 11.43
N LEU A 4 7.01 -15.43 10.51
CA LEU A 4 7.43 -14.10 10.09
C LEU A 4 7.21 -13.15 11.27
N GLU A 5 8.25 -12.41 11.59
CA GLU A 5 8.10 -11.35 12.59
C GLU A 5 7.08 -10.33 12.13
N PRO A 6 6.32 -9.73 13.04
CA PRO A 6 5.41 -8.65 12.68
C PRO A 6 6.17 -7.54 11.97
N TYR A 7 5.56 -7.01 10.92
CA TYR A 7 6.15 -5.89 10.19
C TYR A 7 6.25 -4.66 11.10
N GLN A 8 7.43 -4.08 11.14
CA GLN A 8 7.67 -2.81 11.81
C GLN A 8 8.12 -1.81 10.77
N ALA A 9 7.30 -0.80 10.54
CA ALA A 9 7.61 0.23 9.57
C ALA A 9 8.84 1.03 10.00
N ALA A 10 9.62 1.49 9.02
CA ALA A 10 10.82 2.29 9.28
C ALA A 10 10.46 3.52 10.11
N PRO A 11 11.17 3.80 11.21
CA PRO A 11 10.85 4.95 12.06
C PRO A 11 11.10 6.29 11.38
N ASP A 12 11.99 6.32 10.38
CA ASP A 12 12.33 7.53 9.63
C ASP A 12 11.55 7.69 8.32
N ARG A 13 10.50 6.91 8.12
CA ARG A 13 9.78 6.86 6.83
C ARG A 13 9.19 8.19 6.39
N TYR A 14 8.94 9.09 7.31
CA TYR A 14 8.34 10.39 6.97
C TYR A 14 9.36 11.51 6.81
N GLU A 15 10.64 11.25 6.98
CA GLU A 15 11.66 12.30 7.00
C GLU A 15 12.00 12.84 5.61
N ALA A 16 12.02 12.00 4.58
CA ALA A 16 12.44 12.39 3.24
C ALA A 16 11.31 12.64 2.27
N MET A 17 10.13 12.04 2.48
CA MET A 17 9.00 12.14 1.56
C MET A 17 8.28 13.48 1.73
N PRO A 18 8.16 14.29 0.66
CA PRO A 18 7.32 15.49 0.72
C PRO A 18 5.83 15.12 0.74
N TYR A 19 5.07 15.78 1.58
CA TYR A 19 3.61 15.62 1.67
C TYR A 19 2.94 16.95 1.39
N ARG A 20 1.86 16.93 0.62
CA ARG A 20 1.12 18.14 0.25
C ARG A 20 -0.35 17.99 0.58
N ARG A 21 -0.96 19.08 1.00
CA ARG A 21 -2.39 19.12 1.26
C ARG A 21 -3.18 18.97 -0.03
N VAL A 22 -4.29 18.24 0.06
CA VAL A 22 -5.22 18.06 -1.04
C VAL A 22 -6.38 19.03 -0.81
N GLY A 23 -6.19 20.27 -1.28
CA GLY A 23 -7.19 21.30 -1.12
C GLY A 23 -7.59 21.49 0.33
N ARG A 24 -8.91 21.46 0.60
CA ARG A 24 -9.48 21.61 1.94
C ARG A 24 -9.94 20.30 2.55
N SER A 25 -9.55 19.18 1.98
CA SER A 25 -10.04 17.87 2.42
C SER A 25 -9.47 17.41 3.76
N GLY A 26 -8.40 18.02 4.23
CA GLY A 26 -7.68 17.54 5.41
C GLY A 26 -6.68 16.45 5.10
N LEU A 27 -6.67 15.95 3.88
CA LEU A 27 -5.71 14.92 3.48
C LEU A 27 -4.39 15.54 3.07
N LYS A 28 -3.31 14.79 3.31
CA LYS A 28 -1.98 15.09 2.77
C LYS A 28 -1.52 13.90 1.97
N LEU A 29 -1.18 14.12 0.71
CA LEU A 29 -0.68 13.06 -0.15
C LEU A 29 0.83 13.13 -0.25
N PRO A 30 1.51 11.96 -0.30
CA PRO A 30 2.93 11.92 -0.58
C PRO A 30 3.19 12.35 -2.02
N ALA A 31 4.42 12.80 -2.28
CA ALA A 31 4.83 13.18 -3.63
C ALA A 31 4.73 12.00 -4.61
N LEU A 32 4.90 10.77 -4.09
CA LEU A 32 4.77 9.54 -4.86
C LEU A 32 3.65 8.69 -4.28
N SER A 33 2.87 8.08 -5.17
CA SER A 33 1.84 7.10 -4.82
C SER A 33 2.18 5.77 -5.47
N LEU A 34 1.78 4.67 -4.86
CA LEU A 34 1.96 3.35 -5.45
C LEU A 34 0.66 2.91 -6.11
N GLY A 35 0.69 2.75 -7.43
CA GLY A 35 -0.43 2.19 -8.18
C GLY A 35 -0.38 0.67 -8.16
N LEU A 36 -1.52 0.02 -7.93
CA LEU A 36 -1.60 -1.43 -7.84
C LEU A 36 -2.22 -2.06 -9.10
N TRP A 37 -2.14 -1.38 -10.22
CA TRP A 37 -2.64 -1.92 -11.48
C TRP A 37 -1.84 -3.11 -11.96
N HIS A 38 -0.51 -3.01 -11.92
CA HIS A 38 0.39 -4.08 -12.31
C HIS A 38 1.02 -4.72 -11.08
N ASN A 39 1.39 -6.01 -11.20
CA ASN A 39 2.19 -6.73 -10.21
C ASN A 39 1.48 -7.09 -8.90
N PHE A 40 0.17 -6.84 -8.78
CA PHE A 40 -0.57 -7.15 -7.56
C PHE A 40 -1.75 -8.10 -7.77
N GLY A 41 -1.86 -8.67 -8.97
CA GLY A 41 -2.84 -9.70 -9.26
C GLY A 41 -2.37 -11.09 -8.84
N ASP A 42 -3.21 -12.09 -9.13
CA ASP A 42 -2.94 -13.47 -8.71
C ASP A 42 -1.78 -14.14 -9.46
N GLU A 43 -1.33 -13.54 -10.56
CA GLU A 43 -0.19 -14.06 -11.33
C GLU A 43 1.16 -13.70 -10.71
N HIS A 44 1.17 -12.88 -9.67
CA HIS A 44 2.40 -12.44 -9.02
C HIS A 44 2.52 -13.03 -7.62
N LEU A 45 3.75 -13.34 -7.23
CA LEU A 45 4.00 -13.96 -5.93
C LEU A 45 3.59 -13.01 -4.81
N PHE A 46 2.84 -13.53 -3.87
CA PHE A 46 2.36 -12.77 -2.72
C PHE A 46 3.51 -12.16 -1.92
N GLY A 47 4.59 -12.93 -1.71
CA GLY A 47 5.77 -12.43 -0.99
C GLY A 47 6.45 -11.27 -1.68
N THR A 48 6.49 -11.25 -3.01
CA THR A 48 7.04 -10.13 -3.78
C THR A 48 6.15 -8.89 -3.64
N GLN A 49 4.84 -9.06 -3.72
CA GLN A 49 3.89 -7.97 -3.47
C GLN A 49 4.10 -7.39 -2.08
N ARG A 50 4.20 -8.26 -1.09
CA ARG A 50 4.37 -7.87 0.31
C ARG A 50 5.65 -7.07 0.52
N ALA A 51 6.76 -7.54 -0.06
CA ALA A 51 8.04 -6.84 0.04
C ALA A 51 7.98 -5.46 -0.61
N THR A 52 7.31 -5.33 -1.76
CA THR A 52 7.14 -4.07 -2.45
C THR A 52 6.33 -3.09 -1.61
N LEU A 53 5.22 -3.53 -1.03
CA LEU A 53 4.37 -2.68 -0.19
C LEU A 53 5.10 -2.22 1.07
N ARG A 54 5.82 -3.12 1.73
CA ARG A 54 6.61 -2.79 2.91
C ARG A 54 7.68 -1.75 2.58
N ARG A 55 8.39 -1.95 1.48
CA ARG A 55 9.43 -1.01 1.07
C ARG A 55 8.85 0.35 0.73
N ALA A 56 7.73 0.37 0.02
CA ALA A 56 7.06 1.62 -0.33
C ALA A 56 6.68 2.40 0.93
N PHE A 57 6.06 1.75 1.90
CA PHE A 57 5.67 2.41 3.14
C PHE A 57 6.88 2.87 3.94
N ASP A 58 7.93 2.06 4.00
CA ASP A 58 9.19 2.43 4.67
C ASP A 58 9.84 3.67 4.07
N LEU A 59 9.57 3.95 2.80
CA LEU A 59 10.04 5.15 2.10
C LEU A 59 9.10 6.34 2.23
N GLY A 60 7.97 6.18 2.92
CA GLY A 60 7.01 7.24 3.14
C GLY A 60 5.87 7.30 2.14
N ILE A 61 5.71 6.29 1.29
CA ILE A 61 4.55 6.20 0.40
C ILE A 61 3.37 5.74 1.22
N THR A 62 2.41 6.63 1.43
CA THR A 62 1.22 6.37 2.24
C THR A 62 -0.05 6.23 1.40
N HIS A 63 0.03 6.52 0.10
CA HIS A 63 -1.12 6.45 -0.80
C HIS A 63 -0.98 5.25 -1.74
N PHE A 64 -1.98 4.36 -1.70
CA PHE A 64 -2.08 3.17 -2.53
C PHE A 64 -3.33 3.26 -3.37
N ASP A 65 -3.16 3.19 -4.70
CA ASP A 65 -4.25 3.41 -5.64
C ASP A 65 -4.68 2.11 -6.31
N LEU A 66 -5.96 1.82 -6.21
CA LEU A 66 -6.58 0.60 -6.69
C LEU A 66 -7.72 0.93 -7.66
N ALA A 67 -8.30 -0.11 -8.24
CA ALA A 67 -9.57 -0.06 -8.95
C ALA A 67 -10.23 -1.45 -8.85
N ASN A 68 -11.55 -1.46 -9.03
CA ASN A 68 -12.30 -2.70 -8.89
C ASN A 68 -11.92 -3.75 -9.94
N ASN A 69 -11.35 -3.33 -11.06
CA ASN A 69 -10.97 -4.23 -12.16
C ASN A 69 -9.47 -4.51 -12.26
N TYR A 70 -8.68 -4.05 -11.30
CA TYR A 70 -7.25 -4.33 -11.32
C TYR A 70 -6.99 -5.81 -11.03
N GLY A 71 -6.13 -6.43 -11.85
CA GLY A 71 -5.85 -7.84 -11.73
C GLY A 71 -4.69 -8.23 -12.63
N PRO A 72 -4.75 -9.41 -13.29
CA PRO A 72 -5.58 -9.63 -14.49
C PRO A 72 -7.00 -10.11 -14.22
N LYS A 73 -7.26 -10.84 -13.16
CA LYS A 73 -8.64 -11.12 -12.80
C LYS A 73 -9.23 -9.88 -12.12
N PRO A 74 -10.38 -9.33 -12.59
CA PRO A 74 -11.00 -8.18 -11.93
C PRO A 74 -11.21 -8.44 -10.43
N GLY A 75 -10.78 -7.51 -9.59
CA GLY A 75 -10.87 -7.63 -8.14
C GLY A 75 -9.66 -8.27 -7.48
N ALA A 76 -8.76 -8.89 -8.23
CA ALA A 76 -7.62 -9.61 -7.64
C ALA A 76 -6.69 -8.66 -6.88
N ALA A 77 -6.42 -7.48 -7.41
CA ALA A 77 -5.53 -6.53 -6.74
C ALA A 77 -6.14 -6.04 -5.42
N GLU A 78 -7.43 -5.73 -5.39
CA GLU A 78 -8.10 -5.32 -4.16
C GLU A 78 -8.12 -6.44 -3.11
N GLU A 79 -8.38 -7.67 -3.53
CA GLU A 79 -8.34 -8.82 -2.62
C GLU A 79 -6.96 -9.03 -2.04
N ASN A 80 -5.93 -8.99 -2.88
CA ASN A 80 -4.55 -9.18 -2.44
C ASN A 80 -4.10 -8.05 -1.53
N PHE A 81 -4.45 -6.81 -1.88
CA PHE A 81 -4.13 -5.68 -1.00
C PHE A 81 -4.81 -5.82 0.36
N GLY A 82 -6.05 -6.32 0.39
CA GLY A 82 -6.76 -6.58 1.64
C GLY A 82 -6.01 -7.57 2.53
N ARG A 83 -5.44 -8.62 1.93
CA ARG A 83 -4.61 -9.59 2.67
C ARG A 83 -3.35 -8.95 3.22
N HIS A 84 -2.69 -8.11 2.43
CA HIS A 84 -1.49 -7.37 2.87
C HIS A 84 -1.83 -6.39 3.99
N LEU A 85 -2.96 -5.69 3.86
CA LEU A 85 -3.43 -4.76 4.86
C LEU A 85 -3.66 -5.48 6.20
N ALA A 86 -4.32 -6.62 6.16
CA ALA A 86 -4.59 -7.41 7.35
C ALA A 86 -3.30 -7.96 7.98
N ALA A 87 -2.34 -8.38 7.15
CA ALA A 87 -1.11 -9.00 7.64
C ALA A 87 -0.11 -7.99 8.19
N ASP A 88 0.06 -6.85 7.53
CA ASP A 88 1.18 -5.95 7.81
C ASP A 88 0.78 -4.55 8.27
N PHE A 89 -0.37 -4.04 7.79
CA PHE A 89 -0.63 -2.60 7.87
C PHE A 89 -1.77 -2.21 8.82
N ARG A 90 -2.41 -3.17 9.49
CA ARG A 90 -3.45 -2.83 10.46
C ARG A 90 -3.00 -1.81 11.50
N PRO A 91 -1.81 -1.96 12.11
CA PRO A 91 -1.35 -0.98 13.08
C PRO A 91 -1.14 0.42 12.51
N TYR A 92 -1.03 0.50 11.17
CA TYR A 92 -0.74 1.76 10.48
C TYR A 92 -1.92 2.27 9.67
N ARG A 93 -3.12 1.68 9.81
CA ARG A 93 -4.26 2.02 8.95
C ARG A 93 -4.57 3.52 8.93
N ASP A 94 -4.46 4.19 10.05
CA ASP A 94 -4.72 5.63 10.15
C ASP A 94 -3.70 6.49 9.41
N GLN A 95 -2.58 5.90 9.02
CA GLN A 95 -1.52 6.58 8.27
C GLN A 95 -1.63 6.33 6.77
N LEU A 96 -2.57 5.50 6.33
CA LEU A 96 -2.70 5.13 4.92
C LEU A 96 -3.87 5.85 4.28
N ILE A 97 -3.67 6.24 3.03
CA ILE A 97 -4.74 6.71 2.14
C ILE A 97 -4.89 5.65 1.05
N ILE A 98 -6.08 5.08 0.98
CA ILE A 98 -6.38 4.03 0.01
C ILE A 98 -7.46 4.56 -0.91
N SER A 99 -7.16 4.63 -2.20
CA SER A 99 -8.13 5.03 -3.21
C SER A 99 -8.48 3.87 -4.10
N THR A 100 -9.72 3.80 -4.50
CA THR A 100 -10.19 2.83 -5.48
C THR A 100 -11.28 3.47 -6.32
N LYS A 101 -11.60 2.82 -7.42
CA LYS A 101 -12.58 3.35 -8.37
C LYS A 101 -13.32 2.22 -9.07
N ALA A 102 -14.52 2.51 -9.46
CA ALA A 102 -15.37 1.55 -10.19
C ALA A 102 -15.31 1.77 -11.69
#